data_db9242eefd3ccab271c37838cdddbc33
#
_entry.id   db9242eefd3ccab271c37838cdddbc33
#
_cell.length_a   1.000
_cell.length_b   1.000
_cell.length_c   1.000
_cell.angle_alpha   90.00
_cell.angle_beta   90.00
_cell.angle_gamma   90.00
#
_symmetry.space_group_name_H-M   'P 1'
#
loop_
_entity.id
_entity.type
_entity.pdbx_description
1 polymer ?
#
loop_
_entity_poly.entity_id
_entity_poly.type
_entity_poly.pdbx_seq_one_letter_code
_entity_poly.pdbx_strand_id
1 'polypeptide(L)'
;MKKLLFFVFLSFFTLSSAQVRNEIHIPDIMGYKTLKCDFHMHTVFSDGLVWPTVRVSEAYAEGLDAIAITDHIEYRPHKSDMPGASHNRSFELAEASAKASGILLIRGSEITRAMAPGHSNALFLSDCNALDVPAWQ
;
A
#
# COMPACT_ATOMS: atom_id res chain seq x y z
N MET A 1 26.15 -37.93 46.19
CA MET A 1 25.36 -36.72 46.13
C MET A 1 25.03 -36.44 44.66
N LYS A 2 23.82 -36.75 44.22
CA LYS A 2 23.36 -36.57 42.83
C LYS A 2 22.80 -35.13 42.70
N LYS A 3 23.45 -34.28 41.88
CA LYS A 3 22.95 -32.94 41.59
C LYS A 3 21.84 -33.08 40.53
N LEU A 4 20.60 -32.77 40.92
CA LEU A 4 19.43 -32.70 40.03
C LEU A 4 19.48 -31.37 39.31
N LEU A 5 19.76 -31.40 37.99
CA LEU A 5 19.69 -30.21 37.13
C LEU A 5 18.22 -29.97 36.74
N PHE A 6 17.64 -28.90 37.27
CA PHE A 6 16.27 -28.47 36.93
C PHE A 6 16.35 -27.61 35.67
N PHE A 7 15.94 -28.15 34.52
CA PHE A 7 15.79 -27.39 33.28
C PHE A 7 14.44 -26.66 33.32
N VAL A 8 14.47 -25.34 33.53
CA VAL A 8 13.31 -24.50 33.37
C VAL A 8 13.15 -24.20 31.88
N PHE A 9 12.18 -24.83 31.23
CA PHE A 9 11.78 -24.53 29.87
C PHE A 9 10.95 -23.22 29.90
N LEU A 10 11.58 -22.06 29.61
CA LEU A 10 10.90 -20.80 29.47
C LEU A 10 10.24 -20.76 28.08
N SER A 11 8.98 -21.17 28.01
CA SER A 11 8.17 -21.02 26.78
C SER A 11 7.91 -19.54 26.53
N PHE A 12 8.63 -18.94 25.60
CA PHE A 12 8.31 -17.63 25.06
C PHE A 12 7.04 -17.76 24.19
N PHE A 13 5.89 -17.47 24.78
CA PHE A 13 4.68 -17.18 24.02
C PHE A 13 4.90 -15.84 23.33
N THR A 14 5.26 -15.84 22.05
CA THR A 14 5.14 -14.65 21.21
C THR A 14 3.67 -14.39 21.01
N LEU A 15 3.12 -13.41 21.72
CA LEU A 15 1.80 -12.84 21.43
C LEU A 15 1.92 -12.16 20.07
N SER A 16 1.57 -12.87 19.00
CA SER A 16 1.37 -12.27 17.70
C SER A 16 0.09 -11.44 17.80
N SER A 17 0.22 -10.11 17.85
CA SER A 17 -0.93 -9.22 17.72
C SER A 17 -1.44 -9.34 16.29
N ALA A 18 -2.47 -10.15 16.09
CA ALA A 18 -3.19 -10.15 14.83
C ALA A 18 -3.87 -8.78 14.67
N GLN A 19 -3.60 -8.10 13.58
CA GLN A 19 -4.27 -6.85 13.26
C GLN A 19 -5.76 -7.16 13.02
N VAL A 20 -6.64 -6.49 13.77
CA VAL A 20 -8.09 -6.68 13.66
C VAL A 20 -8.57 -5.88 12.46
N ARG A 21 -9.31 -6.53 11.55
CA ARG A 21 -9.96 -5.91 10.41
C ARG A 21 -11.34 -5.37 10.82
N ASN A 22 -11.65 -4.15 10.43
CA ASN A 22 -13.02 -3.63 10.54
C ASN A 22 -13.94 -4.34 9.55
N GLU A 23 -15.09 -4.81 10.05
CA GLU A 23 -16.11 -5.45 9.21
C GLU A 23 -17.14 -4.41 8.78
N ILE A 24 -17.07 -3.97 7.53
CA ILE A 24 -18.03 -3.06 6.90
C ILE A 24 -18.92 -3.88 5.99
N HIS A 25 -20.19 -4.04 6.37
CA HIS A 25 -21.17 -4.77 5.57
C HIS A 25 -21.90 -3.83 4.61
N ILE A 26 -21.65 -4.02 3.32
CA ILE A 26 -22.38 -3.37 2.25
C ILE A 26 -23.04 -4.48 1.43
N PRO A 27 -24.36 -4.41 1.17
CA PRO A 27 -25.04 -5.47 0.44
C PRO A 27 -24.55 -5.56 -1.01
N ASP A 28 -24.52 -6.77 -1.53
CA ASP A 28 -24.31 -7.02 -2.94
C ASP A 28 -25.49 -6.52 -3.77
N ILE A 29 -25.23 -5.99 -4.96
CA ILE A 29 -26.25 -5.36 -5.81
C ILE A 29 -26.34 -6.11 -7.12
N MET A 30 -27.54 -6.56 -7.47
CA MET A 30 -27.83 -7.22 -8.75
C MET A 30 -26.91 -8.42 -9.05
N GLY A 31 -26.47 -9.17 -8.03
CA GLY A 31 -25.57 -10.31 -8.17
C GLY A 31 -24.10 -9.96 -8.28
N TYR A 32 -23.74 -8.68 -8.21
CA TYR A 32 -22.36 -8.20 -8.17
C TYR A 32 -21.91 -7.96 -6.73
N LYS A 33 -20.69 -8.43 -6.43
CA LYS A 33 -20.08 -8.19 -5.13
C LYS A 33 -19.67 -6.72 -4.97
N THR A 34 -20.13 -6.10 -3.88
CA THR A 34 -19.72 -4.74 -3.53
C THR A 34 -18.36 -4.75 -2.88
N LEU A 35 -17.41 -3.96 -3.41
CA LEU A 35 -16.06 -3.78 -2.86
C LEU A 35 -15.92 -2.38 -2.25
N LYS A 36 -15.23 -2.31 -1.11
CA LYS A 36 -14.82 -1.07 -0.45
C LYS A 36 -13.43 -0.72 -0.92
N CYS A 37 -13.29 0.42 -1.56
CA CYS A 37 -12.07 0.79 -2.27
C CYS A 37 -11.59 2.17 -1.87
N ASP A 38 -10.26 2.35 -1.83
CA ASP A 38 -9.61 3.66 -1.87
C ASP A 38 -8.59 3.67 -3.02
N PHE A 39 -8.81 4.53 -3.99
CA PHE A 39 -8.02 4.61 -5.21
C PHE A 39 -7.15 5.87 -5.30
N HIS A 40 -6.89 6.52 -4.15
CA HIS A 40 -6.01 7.68 -4.08
C HIS A 40 -5.19 7.68 -2.79
N MET A 41 -4.02 7.04 -2.83
CA MET A 41 -3.12 6.95 -1.69
C MET A 41 -1.69 7.33 -2.06
N HIS A 42 -1.06 8.11 -1.18
CA HIS A 42 0.35 8.51 -1.32
C HIS A 42 1.21 7.84 -0.26
N THR A 43 2.47 7.64 -0.61
CA THR A 43 3.48 7.06 0.26
C THR A 43 4.71 7.97 0.36
N VAL A 44 5.74 7.55 1.08
CA VAL A 44 7.04 8.25 1.14
C VAL A 44 7.75 8.34 -0.23
N PHE A 45 7.22 7.69 -1.27
CA PHE A 45 7.72 7.81 -2.64
C PHE A 45 7.27 9.11 -3.32
N SER A 46 6.28 9.79 -2.74
CA SER A 46 5.91 11.18 -3.09
C SER A 46 5.80 12.03 -1.81
N ASP A 47 4.67 12.60 -1.51
CA ASP A 47 4.43 13.48 -0.36
C ASP A 47 3.72 12.79 0.81
N GLY A 48 3.43 11.49 0.71
CA GLY A 48 2.93 10.70 1.82
C GLY A 48 4.01 10.45 2.89
N LEU A 49 3.57 10.14 4.10
CA LEU A 49 4.44 10.03 5.28
C LEU A 49 4.72 8.58 5.70
N VAL A 50 4.14 7.59 5.01
CA VAL A 50 4.27 6.19 5.41
C VAL A 50 4.77 5.30 4.29
N TRP A 51 5.35 4.18 4.68
CA TRP A 51 5.86 3.17 3.75
C TRP A 51 4.72 2.44 3.04
N PRO A 52 4.90 1.96 1.78
CA PRO A 52 3.84 1.29 1.02
C PRO A 52 3.16 0.13 1.73
N THR A 53 3.92 -0.70 2.48
CA THR A 53 3.35 -1.81 3.26
C THR A 53 2.48 -1.33 4.42
N VAL A 54 2.73 -0.13 4.95
CA VAL A 54 1.90 0.48 6.01
C VAL A 54 0.53 0.85 5.42
N ARG A 55 0.47 1.41 4.19
CA ARG A 55 -0.81 1.68 3.51
C ARG A 55 -1.65 0.43 3.35
N VAL A 56 -1.02 -0.71 3.03
CA VAL A 56 -1.72 -2.00 2.97
C VAL A 56 -2.29 -2.39 4.35
N SER A 57 -1.49 -2.21 5.40
CA SER A 57 -1.92 -2.53 6.77
C SER A 57 -3.07 -1.62 7.23
N GLU A 58 -3.01 -0.32 6.94
CA GLU A 58 -4.09 0.63 7.20
C GLU A 58 -5.37 0.23 6.45
N ALA A 59 -5.27 -0.05 5.15
CA ALA A 59 -6.39 -0.49 4.32
C ALA A 59 -7.06 -1.77 4.87
N TYR A 60 -6.25 -2.72 5.31
CA TYR A 60 -6.75 -3.94 5.94
C TYR A 60 -7.50 -3.64 7.24
N ALA A 61 -6.92 -2.81 8.13
CA ALA A 61 -7.54 -2.44 9.39
C ALA A 61 -8.87 -1.70 9.18
N GLU A 62 -8.92 -0.80 8.21
CA GLU A 62 -10.13 -0.03 7.86
C GLU A 62 -11.19 -0.85 7.11
N GLY A 63 -10.90 -2.11 6.76
CA GLY A 63 -11.86 -3.01 6.12
C GLY A 63 -12.00 -2.82 4.61
N LEU A 64 -11.02 -2.19 3.96
CA LEU A 64 -11.00 -2.05 2.50
C LEU A 64 -10.72 -3.38 1.80
N ASP A 65 -11.27 -3.56 0.62
CA ASP A 65 -11.09 -4.73 -0.24
C ASP A 65 -10.09 -4.47 -1.37
N ALA A 66 -9.99 -3.21 -1.82
CA ALA A 66 -9.06 -2.81 -2.87
C ALA A 66 -8.48 -1.41 -2.60
N ILE A 67 -7.23 -1.21 -2.99
CA ILE A 67 -6.54 0.09 -2.92
C ILE A 67 -5.71 0.34 -4.17
N ALA A 68 -5.51 1.63 -4.50
CA ALA A 68 -4.50 2.04 -5.46
C ALA A 68 -3.47 2.96 -4.79
N ILE A 69 -2.19 2.63 -4.94
CA ILE A 69 -1.12 3.57 -4.58
C ILE A 69 -0.89 4.46 -5.80
N THR A 70 -1.03 5.77 -5.59
CA THR A 70 -1.02 6.80 -6.64
C THR A 70 -0.02 7.90 -6.31
N ASP A 71 1.21 7.52 -5.98
CA ASP A 71 2.29 8.48 -5.76
C ASP A 71 2.45 9.42 -6.97
N HIS A 72 2.79 10.69 -6.71
CA HIS A 72 3.04 11.69 -7.74
C HIS A 72 4.14 11.26 -8.71
N ILE A 73 3.97 11.56 -9.99
CA ILE A 73 5.02 11.39 -11.01
C ILE A 73 6.09 12.48 -10.84
N GLU A 74 5.67 13.74 -10.75
CA GLU A 74 6.55 14.90 -10.82
C GLU A 74 7.16 15.28 -9.46
N TYR A 75 6.47 14.96 -8.36
CA TYR A 75 6.87 15.34 -7.02
C TYR A 75 7.40 14.16 -6.20
N ARG A 76 8.73 14.08 -6.09
CA ARG A 76 9.45 12.99 -5.38
C ARG A 76 10.49 13.58 -4.44
N PRO A 77 10.09 14.10 -3.27
CA PRO A 77 10.96 14.83 -2.35
C PRO A 77 12.11 13.99 -1.78
N HIS A 78 11.93 12.67 -1.70
CA HIS A 78 12.91 11.73 -1.14
C HIS A 78 13.67 10.93 -2.21
N LYS A 79 13.66 11.36 -3.47
CA LYS A 79 14.28 10.64 -4.58
C LYS A 79 15.77 10.37 -4.38
N SER A 80 16.49 11.29 -3.71
CA SER A 80 17.91 11.14 -3.39
C SER A 80 18.20 10.05 -2.37
N ASP A 81 17.25 9.78 -1.47
CA ASP A 81 17.43 8.90 -0.32
C ASP A 81 16.89 7.49 -0.59
N MET A 82 16.07 7.35 -1.63
CA MET A 82 15.45 6.08 -2.01
C MET A 82 16.08 5.51 -3.27
N PRO A 83 16.68 4.31 -3.21
CA PRO A 83 17.24 3.66 -4.37
C PRO A 83 16.15 3.31 -5.39
N GLY A 84 16.43 3.59 -6.65
CA GLY A 84 15.56 3.28 -7.77
C GLY A 84 14.69 4.46 -8.21
N ALA A 85 14.83 4.80 -9.49
CA ALA A 85 14.07 5.88 -10.12
C ALA A 85 12.67 5.45 -10.58
N SER A 86 12.33 4.15 -10.45
CA SER A 86 11.07 3.59 -10.97
C SER A 86 9.86 4.07 -10.20
N HIS A 87 8.87 4.61 -10.93
CA HIS A 87 7.54 4.94 -10.40
C HIS A 87 6.70 3.72 -10.03
N ASN A 88 7.13 2.51 -10.39
CA ASN A 88 6.48 1.28 -9.97
C ASN A 88 6.89 0.84 -8.55
N ARG A 89 7.90 1.48 -7.95
CA ARG A 89 8.55 0.95 -6.75
C ARG A 89 7.62 0.84 -5.54
N SER A 90 6.75 1.81 -5.33
CA SER A 90 5.78 1.77 -4.22
C SER A 90 4.80 0.59 -4.37
N PHE A 91 4.30 0.35 -5.57
CA PHE A 91 3.46 -0.81 -5.88
C PHE A 91 4.21 -2.13 -5.62
N GLU A 92 5.44 -2.29 -6.14
CA GLU A 92 6.24 -3.51 -5.98
C GLU A 92 6.51 -3.84 -4.50
N LEU A 93 6.77 -2.82 -3.68
CA LEU A 93 6.99 -3.01 -2.24
C LEU A 93 5.72 -3.40 -1.48
N ALA A 94 4.56 -2.95 -1.92
CA ALA A 94 3.27 -3.25 -1.30
C ALA A 94 2.72 -4.63 -1.70
N GLU A 95 3.10 -5.15 -2.87
CA GLU A 95 2.46 -6.29 -3.52
C GLU A 95 2.40 -7.54 -2.63
N ALA A 96 3.53 -7.92 -2.03
CA ALA A 96 3.58 -9.11 -1.16
C ALA A 96 2.68 -8.96 0.07
N SER A 97 2.65 -7.77 0.69
CA SER A 97 1.81 -7.46 1.84
C SER A 97 0.33 -7.47 1.47
N ALA A 98 -0.03 -6.86 0.35
CA ALA A 98 -1.40 -6.82 -0.16
C ALA A 98 -1.92 -8.23 -0.42
N LYS A 99 -1.12 -9.07 -1.09
CA LYS A 99 -1.46 -10.47 -1.34
C LYS A 99 -1.67 -11.25 -0.04
N ALA A 100 -0.79 -11.08 0.95
CA ALA A 100 -0.90 -11.75 2.24
C ALA A 100 -2.15 -11.33 3.03
N SER A 101 -2.57 -10.07 2.91
CA SER A 101 -3.76 -9.50 3.57
C SER A 101 -5.05 -9.70 2.77
N GLY A 102 -5.00 -10.23 1.55
CA GLY A 102 -6.17 -10.37 0.68
C GLY A 102 -6.69 -9.04 0.13
N ILE A 103 -5.88 -7.99 0.12
CA ILE A 103 -6.20 -6.69 -0.47
C ILE A 103 -5.88 -6.72 -1.96
N LEU A 104 -6.82 -6.31 -2.80
CA LEU A 104 -6.60 -6.10 -4.22
C LEU A 104 -5.79 -4.81 -4.43
N LEU A 105 -4.53 -4.95 -4.76
CA LEU A 105 -3.65 -3.81 -5.03
C LEU A 105 -3.69 -3.43 -6.52
N ILE A 106 -4.03 -2.17 -6.79
CA ILE A 106 -4.11 -1.60 -8.13
C ILE A 106 -2.91 -0.69 -8.33
N ARG A 107 -2.22 -0.85 -9.47
CA ARG A 107 -1.13 0.04 -9.85
C ARG A 107 -1.69 1.33 -10.39
N GLY A 108 -1.25 2.45 -9.82
CA GLY A 108 -1.66 3.79 -10.23
C GLY A 108 -0.55 4.80 -10.01
N SER A 109 -0.79 6.01 -10.46
CA SER A 109 0.04 7.17 -10.21
C SER A 109 -0.76 8.44 -10.37
N GLU A 110 -0.37 9.51 -9.68
CA GLU A 110 -0.97 10.81 -9.85
C GLU A 110 -0.11 11.69 -10.77
N ILE A 111 -0.77 12.27 -11.78
CA ILE A 111 -0.20 13.28 -12.64
C ILE A 111 -0.53 14.63 -12.04
N THR A 112 0.48 15.40 -11.63
CA THR A 112 0.35 16.67 -10.93
C THR A 112 0.50 17.82 -11.92
N ARG A 113 -0.51 18.65 -12.05
CA ARG A 113 -0.47 19.84 -12.92
C ARG A 113 -1.01 21.06 -12.21
N ALA A 114 -0.26 22.15 -12.35
CA ALA A 114 -0.69 23.45 -11.82
C ALA A 114 -1.81 24.11 -12.66
N MET A 115 -1.95 23.70 -13.94
CA MET A 115 -3.00 24.22 -14.85
C MET A 115 -4.19 23.26 -14.91
N ALA A 116 -5.34 23.76 -15.32
CA ALA A 116 -6.50 22.94 -15.59
C ALA A 116 -6.17 21.79 -16.58
N PRO A 117 -6.71 20.58 -16.35
CA PRO A 117 -7.72 20.20 -15.34
C PRO A 117 -7.18 19.98 -13.92
N GLY A 118 -5.91 20.20 -13.63
CA GLY A 118 -5.30 19.97 -12.33
C GLY A 118 -4.76 18.55 -12.18
N HIS A 119 -4.79 18.03 -10.95
CA HIS A 119 -4.33 16.67 -10.63
C HIS A 119 -5.26 15.61 -11.19
N SER A 120 -4.71 14.50 -11.62
CA SER A 120 -5.47 13.37 -12.17
C SER A 120 -4.84 12.06 -11.80
N ASN A 121 -5.66 11.11 -11.33
CA ASN A 121 -5.20 9.75 -11.02
C ASN A 121 -5.31 8.85 -12.26
N ALA A 122 -4.20 8.24 -12.64
CA ALA A 122 -4.15 7.16 -13.61
C ALA A 122 -4.16 5.83 -12.86
N LEU A 123 -5.12 4.96 -13.16
CA LEU A 123 -5.33 3.68 -12.49
C LEU A 123 -5.19 2.53 -13.47
N PHE A 124 -4.99 1.31 -12.93
CA PHE A 124 -4.86 0.07 -13.70
C PHE A 124 -3.71 0.09 -14.71
N LEU A 125 -2.62 0.76 -14.34
CA LEU A 125 -1.44 0.87 -15.19
C LEU A 125 -0.65 -0.46 -15.22
N SER A 126 -0.11 -0.78 -16.39
CA SER A 126 0.91 -1.83 -16.49
C SER A 126 2.29 -1.32 -16.06
N ASP A 127 2.57 -0.05 -16.31
CA ASP A 127 3.84 0.62 -16.00
C ASP A 127 3.60 2.12 -15.72
N CYS A 128 3.88 2.55 -14.48
CA CYS A 128 3.77 3.96 -14.09
C CYS A 128 4.84 4.84 -14.76
N ASN A 129 6.01 4.27 -15.13
CA ASN A 129 7.08 5.03 -15.80
C ASN A 129 6.64 5.56 -17.19
N ALA A 130 5.61 4.98 -17.78
CA ALA A 130 5.04 5.48 -19.04
C ALA A 130 4.44 6.88 -18.92
N LEU A 131 4.16 7.35 -17.69
CA LEU A 131 3.64 8.69 -17.41
C LEU A 131 4.75 9.72 -17.16
N ASP A 132 6.00 9.30 -16.98
CA ASP A 132 7.15 10.20 -16.79
C ASP A 132 7.58 10.79 -18.14
N VAL A 133 6.77 11.71 -18.64
CA VAL A 133 6.97 12.36 -19.94
C VAL A 133 7.49 13.77 -19.72
N PRO A 134 8.74 14.11 -20.16
CA PRO A 134 9.34 15.43 -19.93
C PRO A 134 8.49 16.62 -20.39
N ALA A 135 7.66 16.43 -21.42
CA ALA A 135 6.77 17.47 -21.93
C ALA A 135 5.61 17.82 -20.96
N TRP A 136 5.46 17.07 -19.87
CA TRP A 136 4.38 17.28 -18.89
C TRP A 136 4.89 17.85 -17.56
N GLN A 137 6.20 17.98 -17.41
CA GLN A 137 6.87 18.53 -16.21
C GLN A 137 7.02 20.06 -16.27
#